data_8c06fb1ee6eca3fff37e959723381262
#
_entry.id   8c06fb1ee6eca3fff37e959723381262
#
_cell.length_a   1.000
_cell.length_b   1.000
_cell.length_c   1.000
_cell.angle_alpha   90.00
_cell.angle_beta   90.00
_cell.angle_gamma   90.00
#
_symmetry.space_group_name_H-M   'P 1'
#
loop_
_entity.id
_entity.type
_entity.pdbx_description
1 polymer ?
#
loop_
_entity_poly.entity_id
_entity_poly.type
_entity_poly.pdbx_seq_one_letter_code
_entity_poly.pdbx_strand_id
1 'polypeptide(L)'
;AVDIYTEQCAVSVNTRDLATMAATLANGGLNPVTGKQVIKTDYVPNVLAVMATAGLYDDSGKWLYATGLPAKSGVGGGIIAVSPGRFGIAVIAPPLDDAGNSVKAQKAIAAVSNALGGNPYDVAAVAKRR
;
A
#
# COMPACT_ATOMS: atom_id res chain seq x y z
N ALA A 1 16.46 9.85 22.02
CA ALA A 1 15.49 8.95 21.34
C ALA A 1 14.33 9.75 20.73
N VAL A 2 13.67 10.63 21.50
CA VAL A 2 12.50 11.41 21.02
C VAL A 2 12.86 12.30 19.85
N ASP A 3 13.98 13.00 19.86
CA ASP A 3 14.40 13.91 18.79
C ASP A 3 14.57 13.17 17.45
N ILE A 4 15.26 12.02 17.47
CA ILE A 4 15.47 11.19 16.27
C ILE A 4 14.12 10.67 15.73
N TYR A 5 13.22 10.24 16.63
CA TYR A 5 11.90 9.79 16.25
C TYR A 5 11.09 10.93 15.60
N THR A 6 11.13 12.12 16.19
CA THR A 6 10.43 13.31 15.67
C THR A 6 10.96 13.72 14.30
N GLU A 7 12.26 13.75 14.12
CA GLU A 7 12.89 14.06 12.82
C GLU A 7 12.47 13.04 11.75
N GLN A 8 12.49 11.76 12.08
CA GLN A 8 12.06 10.69 11.15
C GLN A 8 10.58 10.81 10.76
N CYS A 9 9.70 11.18 11.70
CA CYS A 9 8.27 11.34 11.46
C CYS A 9 7.90 12.68 10.83
N ALA A 10 8.80 13.66 10.80
CA ALA A 10 8.55 15.01 10.29
C ALA A 10 8.90 15.18 8.80
N VAL A 11 9.19 14.11 8.09
CA VAL A 11 9.47 14.18 6.65
C VAL A 11 8.21 14.58 5.90
N SER A 12 8.27 15.75 5.24
CA SER A 12 7.16 16.23 4.42
C SER A 12 7.07 15.42 3.12
N VAL A 13 5.89 14.89 2.84
CA VAL A 13 5.61 14.11 1.64
C VAL A 13 4.29 14.54 0.99
N ASN A 14 4.18 14.31 -0.30
CA ASN A 14 2.94 14.45 -1.05
C ASN A 14 2.47 13.07 -1.57
N THR A 15 1.33 13.02 -2.24
CA THR A 15 0.77 11.77 -2.78
C THR A 15 1.66 11.12 -3.83
N ARG A 16 2.43 11.89 -4.59
CA ARG A 16 3.36 11.36 -5.60
C ARG A 16 4.54 10.63 -4.93
N ASP A 17 5.07 11.22 -3.86
CA ASP A 17 6.15 10.59 -3.09
C ASP A 17 5.68 9.26 -2.50
N LEU A 18 4.51 9.25 -1.86
CA LEU A 18 3.91 8.05 -1.29
C LEU A 18 3.58 7.00 -2.35
N ALA A 19 3.06 7.41 -3.51
CA ALA A 19 2.79 6.50 -4.62
C ALA A 19 4.08 5.89 -5.18
N THR A 20 5.18 6.65 -5.23
CA THR A 20 6.50 6.16 -5.62
C THR A 20 7.03 5.12 -4.63
N MET A 21 6.81 5.31 -3.32
CA MET A 21 7.16 4.32 -2.30
C MET A 21 6.36 3.01 -2.50
N ALA A 22 5.04 3.11 -2.70
CA ALA A 22 4.19 1.96 -2.99
C ALA A 22 4.59 1.25 -4.29
N ALA A 23 4.89 2.02 -5.35
CA ALA A 23 5.34 1.49 -6.64
C ALA A 23 6.72 0.82 -6.54
N THR A 24 7.61 1.31 -5.67
CA THR A 24 8.89 0.66 -5.37
C THR A 24 8.68 -0.73 -4.79
N LEU A 25 7.74 -0.88 -3.85
CA LEU A 25 7.38 -2.20 -3.31
C LEU A 25 6.72 -3.09 -4.37
N ALA A 26 5.82 -2.54 -5.19
CA ALA A 26 5.20 -3.27 -6.30
C ALA A 26 6.23 -3.78 -7.31
N ASN A 27 7.33 -3.05 -7.48
CA ASN A 27 8.42 -3.34 -8.42
C ASN A 27 9.61 -4.07 -7.78
N GLY A 28 9.38 -4.91 -6.77
CA GLY A 28 10.42 -5.73 -6.15
C GLY A 28 11.53 -4.94 -5.45
N GLY A 29 11.21 -3.74 -4.95
CA GLY A 29 12.14 -2.87 -4.23
C GLY A 29 12.95 -1.92 -5.11
N LEU A 30 12.78 -1.99 -6.44
CA LEU A 30 13.40 -1.08 -7.40
C LEU A 30 12.53 0.17 -7.57
N ASN A 31 13.06 1.35 -7.25
CA ASN A 31 12.35 2.61 -7.43
C ASN A 31 12.16 2.90 -8.94
N PRO A 32 10.90 2.98 -9.43
CA PRO A 32 10.65 3.11 -10.87
C PRO A 32 11.00 4.50 -11.44
N VAL A 33 11.17 5.50 -10.58
CA VAL A 33 11.53 6.87 -11.00
C VAL A 33 13.03 7.05 -11.09
N THR A 34 13.78 6.52 -10.12
CA THR A 34 15.24 6.73 -10.04
C THR A 34 16.06 5.57 -10.58
N GLY A 35 15.45 4.40 -10.77
CA GLY A 35 16.15 3.17 -11.16
C GLY A 35 17.05 2.59 -10.06
N LYS A 36 16.95 3.08 -8.83
CA LYS A 36 17.75 2.59 -7.70
C LYS A 36 17.05 1.47 -6.96
N GLN A 37 17.78 0.42 -6.60
CA GLN A 37 17.31 -0.62 -5.68
C GLN A 37 17.30 -0.02 -4.26
N VAL A 38 16.11 0.23 -3.71
CA VAL A 38 15.92 0.84 -2.38
C VAL A 38 15.79 -0.23 -1.31
N ILE A 39 15.08 -1.31 -1.62
CA ILE A 39 14.87 -2.47 -0.74
C ILE A 39 15.36 -3.70 -1.48
N LYS A 40 16.12 -4.57 -0.82
CA LYS A 40 16.51 -5.86 -1.42
C LYS A 40 15.27 -6.65 -1.79
N THR A 41 15.25 -7.22 -3.00
CA THR A 41 14.09 -7.95 -3.54
C THR A 41 13.60 -9.04 -2.60
N ASP A 42 14.50 -9.76 -1.96
CA ASP A 42 14.18 -10.84 -1.02
C ASP A 42 13.41 -10.39 0.23
N TYR A 43 13.47 -9.10 0.58
CA TYR A 43 12.75 -8.55 1.74
C TYR A 43 11.35 -8.05 1.39
N VAL A 44 11.07 -7.78 0.12
CA VAL A 44 9.79 -7.23 -0.31
C VAL A 44 8.61 -8.12 0.06
N PRO A 45 8.65 -9.45 -0.11
CA PRO A 45 7.56 -10.32 0.33
C PRO A 45 7.25 -10.20 1.83
N ASN A 46 8.28 -10.08 2.67
CA ASN A 46 8.11 -9.92 4.11
C ASN A 46 7.47 -8.56 4.47
N VAL A 47 7.89 -7.49 3.80
CA VAL A 47 7.28 -6.16 3.97
C VAL A 47 5.81 -6.20 3.58
N LEU A 48 5.47 -6.77 2.43
CA LEU A 48 4.10 -6.87 1.96
C LEU A 48 3.24 -7.75 2.89
N ALA A 49 3.79 -8.83 3.43
CA ALA A 49 3.09 -9.68 4.40
C ALA A 49 2.75 -8.92 5.69
N VAL A 50 3.68 -8.12 6.21
CA VAL A 50 3.42 -7.26 7.38
C VAL A 50 2.39 -6.19 7.05
N MET A 51 2.45 -5.56 5.88
CA MET A 51 1.44 -4.61 5.43
C MET A 51 0.05 -5.26 5.30
N ALA A 52 -0.04 -6.50 4.84
CA ALA A 52 -1.29 -7.24 4.71
C ALA A 52 -1.92 -7.57 6.07
N THR A 53 -1.11 -7.92 7.06
CA THR A 53 -1.60 -8.41 8.37
C THR A 53 -1.75 -7.32 9.43
N ALA A 54 -0.99 -6.24 9.35
CA ALA A 54 -0.92 -5.20 10.38
C ALA A 54 -0.85 -3.76 9.82
N GLY A 55 -1.14 -3.56 8.54
CA GLY A 55 -0.94 -2.26 7.88
C GLY A 55 -2.00 -1.21 8.19
N LEU A 56 -3.24 -1.60 8.51
CA LEU A 56 -4.37 -0.72 8.80
C LEU A 56 -4.90 -0.90 10.24
N TYR A 57 -4.00 -1.03 11.22
CA TYR A 57 -4.38 -1.22 12.61
C TYR A 57 -5.38 -2.38 12.77
N ASP A 58 -6.45 -2.20 13.55
CA ASP A 58 -7.45 -3.24 13.82
C ASP A 58 -8.27 -3.64 12.57
N ASP A 59 -8.30 -2.78 11.56
CA ASP A 59 -9.03 -3.01 10.30
C ASP A 59 -8.20 -3.70 9.21
N SER A 60 -6.96 -4.14 9.49
CA SER A 60 -6.09 -4.74 8.48
C SER A 60 -6.71 -5.96 7.78
N GLY A 61 -7.33 -6.86 8.53
CA GLY A 61 -8.01 -8.04 7.99
C GLY A 61 -9.23 -7.69 7.14
N LYS A 62 -10.05 -6.76 7.61
CA LYS A 62 -11.22 -6.25 6.88
C LYS A 62 -10.82 -5.58 5.56
N TRP A 63 -9.75 -4.79 5.58
CA TRP A 63 -9.18 -4.16 4.39
C TRP A 63 -8.69 -5.20 3.38
N LEU A 64 -7.89 -6.15 3.83
CA LEU A 64 -7.35 -7.19 2.96
C LEU A 64 -8.46 -8.04 2.33
N TYR A 65 -9.48 -8.41 3.13
CA TYR A 65 -10.66 -9.11 2.62
C TYR A 65 -11.39 -8.33 1.52
N ALA A 66 -11.54 -7.02 1.70
CA ALA A 66 -12.28 -6.17 0.75
C ALA A 66 -11.50 -5.85 -0.53
N THR A 67 -10.17 -5.80 -0.49
CA THR A 67 -9.36 -5.27 -1.59
C THR A 67 -8.30 -6.24 -2.12
N GLY A 68 -7.88 -7.20 -1.32
CA GLY A 68 -6.74 -8.08 -1.61
C GLY A 68 -5.38 -7.38 -1.56
N LEU A 69 -5.31 -6.09 -1.21
CA LEU A 69 -4.08 -5.31 -1.30
C LEU A 69 -3.37 -5.17 0.04
N PRO A 70 -2.08 -5.53 0.15
CA PRO A 70 -1.22 -5.03 1.20
C PRO A 70 -1.25 -3.51 1.23
N ALA A 71 -1.45 -2.91 2.41
CA ALA A 71 -1.51 -1.46 2.54
C ALA A 71 -0.95 -0.98 3.88
N LYS A 72 -0.59 0.31 3.95
CA LYS A 72 -0.15 0.97 5.19
C LYS A 72 -0.82 2.33 5.32
N SER A 73 -1.46 2.55 6.45
CA SER A 73 -2.08 3.82 6.81
C SER A 73 -1.22 4.66 7.74
N GLY A 74 -1.50 5.94 7.79
CA GLY A 74 -0.93 6.89 8.73
C GLY A 74 -1.99 7.86 9.26
N VAL A 75 -1.90 8.21 10.53
CA VAL A 75 -2.85 9.12 11.20
C VAL A 75 -2.89 10.53 10.61
N GLY A 76 -1.96 10.89 9.75
CA GLY A 76 -2.02 12.10 8.91
C GLY A 76 -3.04 12.01 7.76
N GLY A 77 -3.78 10.90 7.62
CA GLY A 77 -4.81 10.70 6.59
C GLY A 77 -4.27 10.08 5.30
N GLY A 78 -3.03 9.62 5.28
CA GLY A 78 -2.43 8.93 4.14
C GLY A 78 -2.64 7.42 4.19
N ILE A 79 -2.86 6.80 3.02
CA ILE A 79 -2.79 5.35 2.82
C ILE A 79 -2.02 5.08 1.54
N ILE A 80 -1.06 4.16 1.62
CA ILE A 80 -0.44 3.53 0.46
C ILE A 80 -0.94 2.09 0.34
N ALA A 81 -1.17 1.62 -0.88
CA ALA A 81 -1.54 0.23 -1.16
C ALA A 81 -0.73 -0.30 -2.35
N VAL A 82 -0.48 -1.59 -2.34
CA VAL A 82 0.40 -2.25 -3.31
C VAL A 82 -0.34 -3.37 -4.01
N SER A 83 -0.41 -3.33 -5.33
CA SER A 83 -0.73 -4.48 -6.17
C SER A 83 0.60 -5.07 -6.66
N PRO A 84 1.07 -6.19 -6.09
CA PRO A 84 2.42 -6.72 -6.36
C PRO A 84 2.64 -7.00 -7.85
N GLY A 85 3.77 -6.56 -8.39
CA GLY A 85 4.12 -6.72 -9.80
C GLY A 85 3.32 -5.84 -10.77
N ARG A 86 2.43 -4.95 -10.27
CA ARG A 86 1.54 -4.15 -11.13
C ARG A 86 1.64 -2.66 -10.86
N PHE A 87 1.23 -2.19 -9.68
CA PHE A 87 1.24 -0.76 -9.35
C PHE A 87 1.22 -0.50 -7.85
N GLY A 88 1.56 0.73 -7.48
CA GLY A 88 1.33 1.30 -6.16
C GLY A 88 0.31 2.42 -6.23
N ILE A 89 -0.52 2.57 -5.18
CA ILE A 89 -1.50 3.64 -5.04
C ILE A 89 -1.20 4.40 -3.75
N ALA A 90 -1.38 5.72 -3.76
CA ALA A 90 -1.38 6.54 -2.57
C ALA A 90 -2.52 7.55 -2.60
N VAL A 91 -3.18 7.72 -1.47
CA VAL A 91 -4.20 8.75 -1.25
C VAL A 91 -3.97 9.42 0.09
N ILE A 92 -4.09 10.74 0.16
CA ILE A 92 -4.10 11.52 1.40
C ILE A 92 -5.45 12.21 1.50
N ALA A 93 -6.23 11.87 2.52
CA ALA A 93 -7.54 12.47 2.74
C ALA A 93 -7.98 12.32 4.21
N PRO A 94 -7.97 13.35 5.05
CA PRO A 94 -8.69 13.36 6.31
C PRO A 94 -10.21 13.42 6.03
N PRO A 95 -11.12 13.01 6.93
CA PRO A 95 -10.92 12.51 8.29
C PRO A 95 -10.69 10.99 8.39
N LEU A 96 -10.37 10.54 9.61
CA LEU A 96 -10.14 9.14 9.94
C LEU A 96 -11.41 8.46 10.50
N ASP A 97 -11.45 7.13 10.42
CA ASP A 97 -12.39 6.29 11.14
C ASP A 97 -11.91 6.00 12.58
N ASP A 98 -12.70 5.22 13.32
CA ASP A 98 -12.39 4.88 14.72
C ASP A 98 -11.10 4.06 14.87
N ALA A 99 -10.71 3.31 13.86
CA ALA A 99 -9.46 2.57 13.82
C ALA A 99 -8.25 3.45 13.49
N GLY A 100 -8.45 4.71 13.06
CA GLY A 100 -7.40 5.66 12.71
C GLY A 100 -7.02 5.66 11.21
N ASN A 101 -7.86 5.11 10.35
CA ASN A 101 -7.62 5.04 8.91
C ASN A 101 -8.49 6.06 8.16
N SER A 102 -7.94 6.67 7.10
CA SER A 102 -8.68 7.61 6.27
C SER A 102 -9.87 6.95 5.56
N VAL A 103 -11.09 7.41 5.87
CA VAL A 103 -12.33 6.91 5.28
C VAL A 103 -12.37 7.13 3.76
N LYS A 104 -11.97 8.31 3.30
CA LYS A 104 -11.98 8.64 1.86
C LYS A 104 -10.87 7.93 1.10
N ALA A 105 -9.68 7.79 1.70
CA ALA A 105 -8.57 7.10 1.06
C ALA A 105 -8.88 5.61 0.85
N GLN A 106 -9.49 4.94 1.85
CA GLN A 106 -9.93 3.55 1.71
C GLN A 106 -10.88 3.38 0.51
N LYS A 107 -11.91 4.21 0.41
CA LYS A 107 -12.89 4.16 -0.69
C LYS A 107 -12.25 4.43 -2.05
N ALA A 108 -11.39 5.45 -2.13
CA ALA A 108 -10.72 5.82 -3.38
C ALA A 108 -9.78 4.72 -3.88
N ILE A 109 -8.95 4.15 -2.99
CA ILE A 109 -8.02 3.07 -3.34
C ILE A 109 -8.79 1.83 -3.78
N ALA A 110 -9.84 1.44 -3.06
CA ALA A 110 -10.67 0.29 -3.44
C ALA A 110 -11.31 0.49 -4.83
N ALA A 111 -11.87 1.67 -5.11
CA ALA A 111 -12.48 1.98 -6.40
C ALA A 111 -11.45 1.92 -7.56
N VAL A 112 -10.27 2.54 -7.38
CA VAL A 112 -9.19 2.52 -8.39
C VAL A 112 -8.66 1.11 -8.59
N SER A 113 -8.42 0.38 -7.50
CA SER A 113 -7.92 -1.00 -7.58
C SER A 113 -8.89 -1.91 -8.31
N ASN A 114 -10.19 -1.82 -8.01
CA ASN A 114 -11.23 -2.60 -8.71
C ASN A 114 -11.28 -2.27 -10.20
N ALA A 115 -11.23 -0.99 -10.55
CA ALA A 115 -11.22 -0.56 -11.96
C ALA A 115 -10.00 -1.06 -12.74
N LEU A 116 -8.86 -1.22 -12.07
CA LEU A 116 -7.60 -1.71 -12.66
C LEU A 116 -7.40 -3.23 -12.51
N GLY A 117 -8.33 -3.95 -11.86
CA GLY A 117 -8.17 -5.37 -11.55
C GLY A 117 -6.97 -5.63 -10.63
N GLY A 118 -6.79 -4.78 -9.61
CA GLY A 118 -5.59 -4.78 -8.76
C GLY A 118 -5.50 -5.89 -7.73
N ASN A 119 -6.61 -6.58 -7.43
CA ASN A 119 -6.64 -7.65 -6.44
C ASN A 119 -5.84 -8.87 -6.93
N PRO A 120 -4.72 -9.24 -6.26
CA PRO A 120 -3.89 -10.37 -6.68
C PRO A 120 -4.57 -11.73 -6.47
N TYR A 121 -5.65 -11.80 -5.70
CA TYR A 121 -6.43 -13.03 -5.46
C TYR A 121 -7.57 -13.22 -6.47
N ASP A 122 -7.83 -12.25 -7.33
CA ASP A 122 -8.84 -12.35 -8.40
C ASP A 122 -8.24 -13.10 -9.59
N VAL A 123 -8.26 -14.43 -9.49
CA VAL A 123 -7.66 -15.34 -10.47
C VAL A 123 -8.74 -16.01 -11.29
N ALA A 124 -8.71 -15.78 -12.60
CA ALA A 124 -9.61 -16.47 -13.54
C ALA A 124 -9.28 -17.97 -13.62
N ALA A 125 -10.31 -18.81 -13.68
CA ALA A 125 -10.12 -20.25 -13.90
C ALA A 125 -9.43 -20.51 -15.24
N VAL A 126 -8.37 -21.34 -15.23
CA VAL A 126 -7.71 -21.77 -16.46
C VAL A 126 -8.57 -22.84 -17.12
N ALA A 127 -9.17 -22.53 -18.28
CA ALA A 127 -9.88 -23.51 -19.08
C ALA A 127 -8.89 -24.63 -19.51
N LYS A 128 -9.25 -25.89 -19.28
CA LYS A 128 -8.46 -27.02 -19.81
C LYS A 128 -8.37 -26.84 -21.33
N ARG A 129 -7.14 -26.71 -21.85
CA ARG A 129 -6.92 -26.88 -23.29
C ARG A 129 -7.36 -28.29 -23.66
N ARG A 130 -8.36 -28.40 -24.49
CA ARG A 130 -8.76 -29.66 -25.13
C ARG A 130 -7.74 -30.03 -26.20
#